data_6dd27673125df3604e99a8d9c03f49d8
#
_entry.id   6dd27673125df3604e99a8d9c03f49d8
#
_cell.length_a   1.000
_cell.length_b   1.000
_cell.length_c   1.000
_cell.angle_alpha   90.00
_cell.angle_beta   90.00
_cell.angle_gamma   90.00
#
_symmetry.space_group_name_H-M   'P 1'
#
loop_
_entity.id
_entity.type
_entity.pdbx_description
1 polymer ?
#
loop_
_entity_poly.entity_id
_entity_poly.type
_entity_poly.pdbx_seq_one_letter_code
_entity_poly.pdbx_strand_id
1 'polypeptide(L)'
;MNYKYTYESPLGTMIMLGTLTYLTDLFFVDEAHAPSYDDAEYIEQLTGPFEVTIMWLDQYFNGKKPFITPPIQLEGTEFRKSVWSILQTIPYGETTTYGDIGKKIAKQQGKDRMSAQAVGGAVGHNPISIIIPCHRVIGSNGKLTGYAGGIERKKYMLDLEAKHK
;
A
#
# COMPACT_ATOMS: atom_id res chain seq x y z
N MET A 1 -13.48 -7.17 -17.66
CA MET A 1 -12.67 -6.21 -18.43
C MET A 1 -11.77 -5.44 -17.48
N ASN A 2 -10.50 -5.33 -17.81
CA ASN A 2 -9.48 -4.71 -16.97
C ASN A 2 -9.01 -3.38 -17.56
N TYR A 3 -8.74 -2.44 -16.68
CA TYR A 3 -8.36 -1.08 -17.05
C TYR A 3 -7.05 -0.70 -16.39
N LYS A 4 -6.35 0.25 -16.98
CA LYS A 4 -5.12 0.82 -16.46
C LYS A 4 -5.11 2.34 -16.62
N TYR A 5 -4.36 3.01 -15.75
CA TYR A 5 -4.10 4.43 -15.87
C TYR A 5 -2.78 4.77 -15.18
N THR A 6 -2.15 5.84 -15.58
CA THR A 6 -0.85 6.25 -15.06
C THR A 6 -0.98 7.52 -14.24
N TYR A 7 -0.24 7.61 -13.14
CA TYR A 7 -0.20 8.78 -12.27
C TYR A 7 1.25 9.22 -12.09
N GLU A 8 1.54 10.48 -12.42
CA GLU A 8 2.88 11.05 -12.20
C GLU A 8 2.94 11.66 -10.81
N SER A 9 3.59 10.96 -9.87
CA SER A 9 3.74 11.44 -8.50
C SER A 9 5.05 12.17 -8.31
N PRO A 10 5.21 12.94 -7.20
CA PRO A 10 6.50 13.52 -6.85
C PRO A 10 7.61 12.49 -6.64
N LEU A 11 7.25 11.24 -6.42
CA LEU A 11 8.18 10.13 -6.19
C LEU A 11 8.38 9.23 -7.40
N GLY A 12 7.77 9.57 -8.53
CA GLY A 12 7.89 8.81 -9.75
C GLY A 12 6.56 8.33 -10.31
N THR A 13 6.62 7.66 -11.44
CA THR A 13 5.44 7.18 -12.15
C THR A 13 4.80 6.01 -11.42
N MET A 14 3.50 6.08 -11.23
CA MET A 14 2.70 5.00 -10.66
C MET A 14 1.72 4.47 -11.69
N ILE A 15 1.42 3.18 -11.61
CA ILE A 15 0.43 2.53 -12.44
C ILE A 15 -0.75 2.08 -11.57
N MET A 16 -1.95 2.37 -12.05
CA MET A 16 -3.20 1.89 -11.46
C MET A 16 -3.77 0.80 -12.36
N LEU A 17 -4.18 -0.31 -11.76
CA LEU A 17 -4.91 -1.37 -12.43
C LEU A 17 -6.24 -1.59 -11.72
N GLY A 18 -7.26 -1.98 -12.46
CA GLY A 18 -8.55 -2.24 -11.85
C GLY A 18 -9.65 -2.57 -12.84
N THR A 19 -10.87 -2.59 -12.31
CA THR A 19 -12.09 -2.79 -13.06
C THR A 19 -12.88 -1.49 -13.09
N LEU A 20 -14.06 -1.49 -13.71
CA LEU A 20 -14.95 -0.32 -13.64
C LEU A 20 -15.44 -0.05 -12.22
N THR A 21 -15.38 -1.03 -11.34
CA THR A 21 -15.91 -0.95 -9.98
C THR A 21 -14.84 -0.78 -8.92
N TYR A 22 -13.64 -1.36 -9.12
CA TYR A 22 -12.61 -1.46 -8.08
C TYR A 22 -11.24 -1.07 -8.58
N LEU A 23 -10.43 -0.51 -7.66
CA LEU A 23 -8.97 -0.44 -7.78
C LEU A 23 -8.43 -1.79 -7.27
N THR A 24 -7.58 -2.43 -8.06
CA THR A 24 -6.98 -3.72 -7.67
C THR A 24 -5.48 -3.62 -7.42
N ASP A 25 -4.81 -2.68 -8.05
CA ASP A 25 -3.36 -2.49 -7.92
C ASP A 25 -2.99 -1.03 -8.06
N LEU A 26 -1.98 -0.62 -7.30
CA LEU A 26 -1.36 0.70 -7.38
C LEU A 26 0.10 0.54 -6.99
N PHE A 27 1.03 0.83 -7.91
CA PHE A 27 2.45 0.58 -7.65
C PHE A 27 3.33 1.54 -8.46
N PHE A 28 4.55 1.77 -7.95
CA PHE A 28 5.57 2.48 -8.72
C PHE A 28 6.11 1.56 -9.81
N VAL A 29 6.39 2.11 -10.97
CA VAL A 29 6.85 1.31 -12.13
C VAL A 29 8.12 0.51 -11.86
N ASP A 30 8.95 0.98 -10.93
CA ASP A 30 10.24 0.38 -10.60
C ASP A 30 10.27 -0.30 -9.23
N GLU A 31 9.10 -0.50 -8.57
CA GLU A 31 9.14 -1.11 -7.25
C GLU A 31 9.39 -2.61 -7.29
N ALA A 32 10.03 -3.12 -6.22
CA ALA A 32 10.22 -4.55 -6.02
C ALA A 32 8.86 -5.23 -5.89
N HIS A 33 8.72 -6.42 -6.46
CA HIS A 33 7.47 -7.18 -6.45
C HIS A 33 6.32 -6.50 -7.18
N ALA A 34 6.62 -5.54 -8.08
CA ALA A 34 5.59 -4.95 -8.94
C ALA A 34 4.85 -6.05 -9.70
N PRO A 35 3.51 -5.96 -9.84
CA PRO A 35 2.76 -6.96 -10.56
C PRO A 35 3.25 -7.09 -12.00
N SER A 36 3.36 -8.34 -12.46
CA SER A 36 3.57 -8.61 -13.88
C SER A 36 2.18 -8.64 -14.54
N TYR A 37 1.99 -7.83 -15.57
CA TYR A 37 0.72 -7.78 -16.28
C TYR A 37 0.96 -7.64 -17.78
N ASP A 38 0.07 -8.22 -18.57
CA ASP A 38 0.09 -8.08 -20.03
C ASP A 38 -0.64 -6.78 -20.39
N ASP A 39 0.09 -5.79 -20.85
CA ASP A 39 -0.43 -4.48 -21.21
C ASP A 39 -1.58 -4.59 -22.24
N ALA A 40 -1.52 -5.58 -23.12
CA ALA A 40 -2.53 -5.80 -24.14
C ALA A 40 -3.88 -6.26 -23.55
N GLU A 41 -3.90 -6.77 -22.32
CA GLU A 41 -5.13 -7.19 -21.64
C GLU A 41 -5.83 -6.06 -20.90
N TYR A 42 -5.24 -4.86 -20.89
CA TYR A 42 -5.76 -3.70 -20.16
C TYR A 42 -6.11 -2.57 -21.12
N ILE A 43 -7.22 -1.92 -20.86
CA ILE A 43 -7.67 -0.74 -21.61
C ILE A 43 -7.25 0.50 -20.82
N GLU A 44 -6.56 1.43 -21.48
CA GLU A 44 -6.24 2.70 -20.85
C GLU A 44 -7.47 3.59 -20.81
N GLN A 45 -7.99 3.79 -19.61
CA GLN A 45 -9.20 4.60 -19.41
C GLN A 45 -9.26 5.09 -17.98
N LEU A 46 -9.65 6.33 -17.82
CA LEU A 46 -9.88 6.94 -16.50
C LEU A 46 -11.27 6.50 -15.99
N THR A 47 -11.26 5.46 -15.17
CA THR A 47 -12.49 4.92 -14.56
C THR A 47 -12.87 5.71 -13.31
N GLY A 48 -14.08 5.47 -12.79
CA GLY A 48 -14.50 6.07 -11.52
C GLY A 48 -13.54 5.79 -10.36
N PRO A 49 -13.18 4.51 -10.10
CA PRO A 49 -12.19 4.20 -9.07
C PRO A 49 -10.84 4.90 -9.28
N PHE A 50 -10.39 5.06 -10.52
CA PHE A 50 -9.13 5.75 -10.81
C PHE A 50 -9.23 7.25 -10.54
N GLU A 51 -10.36 7.88 -10.83
CA GLU A 51 -10.59 9.28 -10.50
C GLU A 51 -10.47 9.51 -8.99
N VAL A 52 -11.09 8.65 -8.20
CA VAL A 52 -11.01 8.73 -6.73
C VAL A 52 -9.58 8.49 -6.25
N THR A 53 -8.87 7.55 -6.87
CA THR A 53 -7.46 7.27 -6.54
C THR A 53 -6.59 8.50 -6.80
N ILE A 54 -6.77 9.17 -7.94
CA ILE A 54 -6.02 10.38 -8.27
C ILE A 54 -6.29 11.48 -7.26
N MET A 55 -7.55 11.69 -6.89
CA MET A 55 -7.91 12.67 -5.86
C MET A 55 -7.24 12.35 -4.52
N TRP A 56 -7.23 11.06 -4.15
CA TRP A 56 -6.58 10.60 -2.93
C TRP A 56 -5.08 10.91 -2.96
N LEU A 57 -4.41 10.57 -4.06
CA LEU A 57 -2.97 10.78 -4.21
C LEU A 57 -2.63 12.28 -4.25
N ASP A 58 -3.42 13.08 -4.95
CA ASP A 58 -3.21 14.53 -5.00
C ASP A 58 -3.31 15.15 -3.60
N GLN A 59 -4.30 14.77 -2.82
CA GLN A 59 -4.44 15.25 -1.44
C GLN A 59 -3.26 14.79 -0.60
N TYR A 60 -2.90 13.52 -0.71
CA TYR A 60 -1.80 12.95 0.06
C TYR A 60 -0.48 13.68 -0.18
N PHE A 61 -0.10 13.85 -1.44
CA PHE A 61 1.17 14.50 -1.78
C PHE A 61 1.16 16.01 -1.53
N ASN A 62 0.00 16.59 -1.35
CA ASN A 62 -0.14 18.00 -0.92
C ASN A 62 -0.20 18.17 0.60
N GLY A 63 0.13 17.12 1.36
CA GLY A 63 0.22 17.18 2.81
C GLY A 63 -1.13 17.16 3.51
N LYS A 64 -2.18 16.70 2.85
CA LYS A 64 -3.51 16.57 3.44
C LYS A 64 -3.79 15.11 3.78
N LYS A 65 -4.65 14.89 4.77
CA LYS A 65 -5.12 13.54 5.10
C LYS A 65 -6.28 13.22 4.16
N PRO A 66 -6.10 12.27 3.20
CA PRO A 66 -7.22 11.87 2.36
C PRO A 66 -8.32 11.22 3.20
N PHE A 67 -9.57 11.54 2.93
CA PHE A 67 -10.69 10.99 3.70
C PHE A 67 -11.65 10.14 2.87
N ILE A 68 -11.55 10.18 1.55
CA ILE A 68 -12.34 9.33 0.65
C ILE A 68 -11.37 8.35 -0.01
N THR A 69 -11.60 7.05 0.22
CA THR A 69 -10.77 5.98 -0.33
C THR A 69 -11.47 5.38 -1.55
N PRO A 70 -10.75 5.06 -2.63
CA PRO A 70 -11.37 4.36 -3.75
C PRO A 70 -11.85 2.96 -3.32
N PRO A 71 -12.87 2.42 -3.97
CA PRO A 71 -13.26 1.04 -3.70
C PRO A 71 -12.16 0.09 -4.13
N ILE A 72 -11.75 -0.79 -3.23
CA ILE A 72 -10.61 -1.69 -3.39
C ILE A 72 -11.09 -3.13 -3.46
N GLN A 73 -10.49 -3.91 -4.35
CA GLN A 73 -10.65 -5.35 -4.37
C GLN A 73 -9.26 -5.98 -4.24
N LEU A 74 -9.07 -6.80 -3.22
CA LEU A 74 -7.79 -7.43 -2.92
C LEU A 74 -7.84 -8.93 -3.23
N GLU A 75 -6.80 -9.42 -3.88
CA GLU A 75 -6.59 -10.84 -4.12
C GLU A 75 -5.31 -11.28 -3.42
N GLY A 76 -5.35 -12.45 -2.81
CA GLY A 76 -4.21 -13.01 -2.10
C GLY A 76 -4.64 -14.06 -1.11
N THR A 77 -3.67 -14.61 -0.38
CA THR A 77 -3.95 -15.59 0.66
C THR A 77 -4.70 -14.93 1.82
N GLU A 78 -5.39 -15.73 2.61
CA GLU A 78 -6.08 -15.22 3.80
C GLU A 78 -5.11 -14.57 4.77
N PHE A 79 -3.91 -15.14 4.90
CA PHE A 79 -2.86 -14.55 5.73
C PHE A 79 -2.47 -13.15 5.24
N ARG A 80 -2.19 -13.00 3.94
CA ARG A 80 -1.82 -11.70 3.36
C ARG A 80 -2.95 -10.68 3.51
N LYS A 81 -4.17 -11.08 3.25
CA LYS A 81 -5.34 -10.20 3.42
C LYS A 81 -5.49 -9.75 4.86
N SER A 82 -5.22 -10.62 5.83
CA SER A 82 -5.24 -10.27 7.26
C SER A 82 -4.20 -9.22 7.59
N VAL A 83 -2.98 -9.38 7.05
CA VAL A 83 -1.92 -8.38 7.24
C VAL A 83 -2.31 -7.05 6.61
N TRP A 84 -2.79 -7.06 5.37
CA TRP A 84 -3.20 -5.83 4.67
C TRP A 84 -4.37 -5.13 5.38
N SER A 85 -5.27 -5.88 5.97
CA SER A 85 -6.36 -5.34 6.78
C SER A 85 -5.83 -4.59 8.01
N ILE A 86 -4.82 -5.14 8.67
CA ILE A 86 -4.17 -4.47 9.82
C ILE A 86 -3.46 -3.20 9.36
N LEU A 87 -2.77 -3.24 8.21
CA LEU A 87 -2.10 -2.04 7.67
C LEU A 87 -3.07 -0.89 7.48
N GLN A 88 -4.29 -1.18 7.03
CA GLN A 88 -5.32 -0.16 6.80
C GLN A 88 -5.81 0.51 8.10
N THR A 89 -5.50 -0.05 9.24
CA THR A 89 -5.86 0.53 10.55
C THR A 89 -4.80 1.49 11.10
N ILE A 90 -3.62 1.56 10.48
CA ILE A 90 -2.55 2.43 10.96
C ILE A 90 -2.85 3.87 10.55
N PRO A 91 -3.10 4.78 11.51
CA PRO A 91 -3.48 6.14 11.17
C PRO A 91 -2.37 6.94 10.46
N TYR A 92 -2.80 7.93 9.72
CA TYR A 92 -1.89 8.91 9.11
C TYR A 92 -0.98 9.52 10.18
N GLY A 93 0.31 9.58 9.89
CA GLY A 93 1.29 10.14 10.81
C GLY A 93 1.76 9.20 11.92
N GLU A 94 1.27 7.96 11.93
CA GLU A 94 1.66 6.96 12.92
C GLU A 94 2.41 5.81 12.25
N THR A 95 3.13 5.03 13.05
CA THR A 95 3.87 3.86 12.59
C THR A 95 3.57 2.67 13.47
N THR A 96 3.85 1.49 12.94
CA THR A 96 3.82 0.24 13.70
C THR A 96 5.06 -0.58 13.35
N THR A 97 5.26 -1.69 14.03
CA THR A 97 6.38 -2.58 13.77
C THR A 97 5.91 -3.91 13.20
N TYR A 98 6.82 -4.62 12.53
CA TYR A 98 6.54 -5.98 12.07
C TYR A 98 6.15 -6.89 13.23
N GLY A 99 6.83 -6.72 14.38
CA GLY A 99 6.52 -7.51 15.58
C GLY A 99 5.10 -7.26 16.10
N ASP A 100 4.66 -6.01 16.11
CA ASP A 100 3.30 -5.68 16.57
C ASP A 100 2.23 -6.22 15.62
N ILE A 101 2.48 -6.18 14.32
CA ILE A 101 1.57 -6.81 13.34
C ILE A 101 1.52 -8.31 13.60
N GLY A 102 2.69 -8.94 13.79
CA GLY A 102 2.77 -10.37 14.08
C GLY A 102 1.99 -10.77 15.31
N LYS A 103 2.05 -9.97 16.37
CA LYS A 103 1.28 -10.20 17.60
C LYS A 103 -0.22 -10.15 17.36
N LYS A 104 -0.68 -9.18 16.57
CA LYS A 104 -2.09 -9.06 16.23
C LYS A 104 -2.60 -10.26 15.41
N ILE A 105 -1.81 -10.69 14.44
CA ILE A 105 -2.16 -11.86 13.61
C ILE A 105 -2.17 -13.14 14.46
N ALA A 106 -1.15 -13.33 15.30
CA ALA A 106 -1.07 -14.49 16.20
C ALA A 106 -2.30 -14.57 17.10
N LYS A 107 -2.71 -13.44 17.67
CA LYS A 107 -3.91 -13.37 18.51
C LYS A 107 -5.17 -13.73 17.72
N GLN A 108 -5.32 -13.24 16.49
CA GLN A 108 -6.47 -13.56 15.63
C GLN A 108 -6.54 -15.06 15.31
N GLN A 109 -5.39 -15.71 15.18
CA GLN A 109 -5.29 -17.13 14.81
C GLN A 109 -5.17 -18.07 16.01
N GLY A 110 -5.20 -17.53 17.23
CA GLY A 110 -5.04 -18.33 18.45
C GLY A 110 -3.66 -18.95 18.60
N LYS A 111 -2.63 -18.29 18.06
CA LYS A 111 -1.23 -18.74 18.13
C LYS A 111 -0.43 -17.88 19.11
N ASP A 112 0.67 -18.44 19.64
CA ASP A 112 1.52 -17.70 20.57
C ASP A 112 2.35 -16.64 19.87
N ARG A 113 2.74 -16.88 18.63
CA ARG A 113 3.50 -15.91 17.84
C ARG A 113 3.40 -16.21 16.34
N MET A 114 3.82 -15.23 15.54
CA MET A 114 3.82 -15.32 14.09
C MET A 114 5.24 -15.04 13.58
N SER A 115 5.63 -15.73 12.50
CA SER A 115 6.91 -15.51 11.86
C SER A 115 7.05 -14.08 11.36
N ALA A 116 8.11 -13.39 11.79
CA ALA A 116 8.44 -12.05 11.30
C ALA A 116 8.69 -12.04 9.79
N GLN A 117 9.29 -13.11 9.28
CA GLN A 117 9.55 -13.27 7.85
C GLN A 117 8.23 -13.37 7.05
N ALA A 118 7.25 -14.12 7.56
CA ALA A 118 5.95 -14.23 6.91
C ALA A 118 5.21 -12.89 6.89
N VAL A 119 5.25 -12.15 8.00
CA VAL A 119 4.67 -10.80 8.10
C VAL A 119 5.35 -9.86 7.12
N GLY A 120 6.69 -9.85 7.11
CA GLY A 120 7.48 -9.01 6.19
C GLY A 120 7.18 -9.31 4.73
N GLY A 121 7.03 -10.58 4.37
CA GLY A 121 6.65 -10.99 3.03
C GLY A 121 5.27 -10.46 2.62
N ALA A 122 4.30 -10.54 3.51
CA ALA A 122 2.95 -10.03 3.26
C ALA A 122 2.95 -8.50 3.11
N VAL A 123 3.67 -7.79 3.97
CA VAL A 123 3.81 -6.33 3.89
C VAL A 123 4.46 -5.94 2.57
N GLY A 124 5.52 -6.64 2.16
CA GLY A 124 6.27 -6.34 0.93
C GLY A 124 5.49 -6.63 -0.36
N HIS A 125 4.47 -7.47 -0.30
CA HIS A 125 3.63 -7.81 -1.47
C HIS A 125 2.29 -7.05 -1.47
N ASN A 126 2.19 -5.97 -0.73
CA ASN A 126 1.02 -5.09 -0.74
C ASN A 126 0.70 -4.65 -2.17
N PRO A 127 -0.49 -4.94 -2.69
CA PRO A 127 -0.83 -4.61 -4.08
C PRO A 127 -1.21 -3.15 -4.30
N ILE A 128 -1.49 -2.39 -3.23
CA ILE A 128 -1.96 -1.00 -3.35
C ILE A 128 -1.09 -0.11 -2.48
N SER A 129 0.03 0.33 -3.05
CA SER A 129 1.00 1.18 -2.36
C SER A 129 0.37 2.49 -1.88
N ILE A 130 0.83 3.00 -0.78
CA ILE A 130 0.44 4.25 -0.12
C ILE A 130 -0.95 4.18 0.50
N ILE A 131 -1.99 3.83 -0.24
CA ILE A 131 -3.37 3.73 0.27
C ILE A 131 -3.46 2.65 1.32
N ILE A 132 -2.87 1.48 1.05
CA ILE A 132 -2.61 0.49 2.10
C ILE A 132 -1.20 0.79 2.60
N PRO A 133 -1.06 1.37 3.80
CA PRO A 133 0.17 2.09 4.17
C PRO A 133 1.29 1.19 4.67
N CYS A 134 1.82 0.32 3.81
CA CYS A 134 2.96 -0.53 4.18
C CYS A 134 4.21 0.28 4.52
N HIS A 135 4.30 1.53 4.07
CA HIS A 135 5.41 2.44 4.44
C HIS A 135 5.38 2.84 5.93
N ARG A 136 4.26 2.64 6.63
CA ARG A 136 4.13 2.92 8.07
C ARG A 136 4.63 1.78 8.96
N VAL A 137 5.16 0.71 8.37
CA VAL A 137 5.75 -0.40 9.12
C VAL A 137 7.26 -0.23 9.19
N ILE A 138 7.79 -0.20 10.40
CA ILE A 138 9.22 0.03 10.65
C ILE A 138 9.78 -1.11 11.51
N GLY A 139 11.12 -1.16 11.63
CA GLY A 139 11.78 -2.13 12.50
C GLY A 139 11.55 -1.81 13.98
N SER A 140 11.74 -2.79 14.85
CA SER A 140 11.47 -2.69 16.29
C SER A 140 12.26 -1.58 17.00
N ASN A 141 13.38 -1.18 16.42
CA ASN A 141 14.24 -0.10 16.96
C ASN A 141 14.06 1.22 16.20
N GLY A 142 12.97 1.37 15.45
CA GLY A 142 12.70 2.55 14.65
C GLY A 142 13.45 2.62 13.34
N LYS A 143 14.16 1.56 12.96
CA LYS A 143 14.89 1.52 11.69
C LYS A 143 13.95 1.46 10.50
N LEU A 144 14.28 2.22 9.46
CA LEU A 144 13.61 2.11 8.17
C LEU A 144 14.17 0.88 7.46
N THR A 145 13.49 -0.25 7.64
CA THR A 145 13.81 -1.49 6.96
C THR A 145 12.96 -1.64 5.70
N GLY A 146 13.37 -2.52 4.83
CA GLY A 146 12.80 -2.79 3.51
C GLY A 146 11.44 -2.20 3.16
N TYR A 147 11.35 -1.69 1.96
CA TYR A 147 10.09 -1.20 1.38
C TYR A 147 10.12 -1.51 -0.11
N ALA A 148 9.05 -2.09 -0.64
CA ALA A 148 8.99 -2.45 -2.06
C ALA A 148 9.23 -1.25 -2.98
N GLY A 149 8.76 -0.07 -2.59
CA GLY A 149 8.98 1.18 -3.32
C GLY A 149 10.33 1.84 -3.06
N GLY A 150 11.18 1.26 -2.20
CA GLY A 150 12.49 1.81 -1.86
C GLY A 150 12.51 2.67 -0.59
N ILE A 151 13.61 2.62 0.12
CA ILE A 151 13.77 3.29 1.42
C ILE A 151 13.61 4.82 1.31
N GLU A 152 14.08 5.42 0.22
CA GLU A 152 13.96 6.87 0.03
C GLU A 152 12.51 7.32 -0.07
N ARG A 153 11.67 6.57 -0.79
CA ARG A 153 10.23 6.84 -0.88
C ARG A 153 9.56 6.67 0.48
N LYS A 154 9.93 5.61 1.20
CA LYS A 154 9.42 5.35 2.55
C LYS A 154 9.71 6.53 3.48
N LYS A 155 10.96 6.97 3.50
CA LYS A 155 11.38 8.11 4.31
C LYS A 155 10.61 9.38 3.94
N TYR A 156 10.49 9.66 2.64
CA TYR A 156 9.76 10.84 2.16
C TYR A 156 8.32 10.84 2.69
N MET A 157 7.63 9.71 2.57
CA MET A 157 6.24 9.61 3.00
C MET A 157 6.08 9.71 4.51
N LEU A 158 6.97 9.10 5.28
CA LEU A 158 6.94 9.21 6.74
C LEU A 158 7.21 10.64 7.19
N ASP A 159 8.16 11.32 6.57
CA ASP A 159 8.47 12.72 6.87
C ASP A 159 7.29 13.63 6.50
N LEU A 160 6.67 13.40 5.35
CA LEU A 160 5.49 14.14 4.90
C LEU A 160 4.35 14.01 5.91
N GLU A 161 4.08 12.79 6.35
CA GLU A 161 3.00 12.52 7.31
C GLU A 161 3.31 13.11 8.69
N ALA A 162 4.56 13.01 9.15
CA ALA A 162 4.96 13.57 10.44
C ALA A 162 4.79 15.10 10.46
N LYS A 163 5.04 15.74 9.34
CA LYS A 163 4.95 17.20 9.20
C LYS A 163 3.51 17.71 9.18
N HIS A 164 2.56 16.89 8.72
CA HIS A 164 1.17 17.31 8.47
C HIS A 164 0.13 16.59 9.33
N LYS A 165 0.57 15.77 10.28
CA LYS A 165 -0.38 15.05 11.14
C LYS A 165 -1.14 15.98 12.11
#